data_96acfa5074757a1f6b8f52c49c2b35eb
#
_entry.id   96acfa5074757a1f6b8f52c49c2b35eb
#
_cell.length_a   1.000
_cell.length_b   1.000
_cell.length_c   1.000
_cell.angle_alpha   90.00
_cell.angle_beta   90.00
_cell.angle_gamma   90.00
#
_symmetry.space_group_name_H-M   'P 1'
#
loop_
_entity.id
_entity.type
_entity.pdbx_description
1 polymer ?
#
loop_
_entity_poly.entity_id
_entity_poly.type
_entity_poly.pdbx_seq_one_letter_code
_entity_poly.pdbx_strand_id
1 'polypeptide(L)'
;GMYKGSQIVSEKVLENMLKPRVQIDTNFQYGHFWYLLGPVEKPILAAAFGNGGQRLSINAEKSLVTVIFSGNYNQPEDWKLPIKVIEDYIVPELRKAGKL
;
A
#
# COMPACT_ATOMS: atom_id res chain seq x y z
N GLY A 1 -6.21 -13.47 7.02
CA GLY A 1 -5.70 -12.47 7.94
C GLY A 1 -6.02 -12.75 9.38
N MET A 2 -4.99 -12.66 10.18
CA MET A 2 -5.05 -12.94 11.63
C MET A 2 -4.96 -11.65 12.43
N TYR A 3 -5.71 -11.57 13.52
CA TYR A 3 -5.59 -10.50 14.50
C TYR A 3 -5.67 -11.08 15.91
N LYS A 4 -4.63 -10.85 16.72
CA LYS A 4 -4.52 -11.36 18.10
C LYS A 4 -4.89 -12.86 18.23
N GLY A 5 -4.38 -13.68 17.31
CA GLY A 5 -4.63 -15.11 17.26
C GLY A 5 -5.95 -15.55 16.67
N SER A 6 -6.82 -14.61 16.26
CA SER A 6 -8.10 -14.92 15.62
C SER A 6 -8.05 -14.70 14.12
N GLN A 7 -8.61 -15.63 13.37
CA GLN A 7 -8.77 -15.52 11.91
C GLN A 7 -9.91 -14.55 11.60
N ILE A 8 -9.59 -13.39 11.03
CA ILE A 8 -10.59 -12.38 10.64
C ILE A 8 -11.00 -12.55 9.18
N VAL A 9 -10.01 -12.72 8.29
CA VAL A 9 -10.21 -12.95 6.86
C VAL A 9 -9.44 -14.20 6.48
N SER A 10 -10.07 -15.11 5.71
CA SER A 10 -9.41 -16.34 5.30
C SER A 10 -8.17 -16.05 4.45
N GLU A 11 -7.16 -16.90 4.57
CA GLU A 11 -5.92 -16.82 3.78
C GLU A 11 -6.24 -16.87 2.28
N LYS A 12 -7.13 -17.76 1.88
CA LYS A 12 -7.56 -17.92 0.48
C LYS A 12 -8.22 -16.65 -0.08
N VAL A 13 -9.03 -15.96 0.70
CA VAL A 13 -9.66 -14.70 0.29
C VAL A 13 -8.59 -13.62 0.11
N LEU A 14 -7.63 -13.50 1.03
CA LEU A 14 -6.52 -12.55 0.90
C LEU A 14 -5.66 -12.84 -0.31
N GLU A 15 -5.29 -14.08 -0.55
CA GLU A 15 -4.54 -14.48 -1.76
C GLU A 15 -5.27 -14.06 -3.03
N ASN A 16 -6.58 -14.30 -3.09
CA ASN A 16 -7.41 -13.90 -4.21
C ASN A 16 -7.47 -12.38 -4.40
N MET A 17 -7.61 -11.62 -3.31
CA MET A 17 -7.70 -10.16 -3.36
C MET A 17 -6.40 -9.52 -3.81
N LEU A 18 -5.28 -10.08 -3.40
CA LEU A 18 -3.94 -9.53 -3.67
C LEU A 18 -3.29 -10.11 -4.92
N LYS A 19 -4.01 -10.92 -5.67
CA LYS A 19 -3.54 -11.45 -6.94
C LYS A 19 -3.68 -10.40 -8.05
N PRO A 20 -2.61 -10.09 -8.81
CA PRO A 20 -2.71 -9.20 -9.96
C PRO A 20 -3.74 -9.70 -10.98
N ARG A 21 -4.71 -8.86 -11.30
CA ARG A 21 -5.79 -9.17 -12.27
C ARG A 21 -5.67 -8.34 -13.53
N VAL A 22 -5.30 -7.07 -13.38
CA VAL A 22 -5.13 -6.14 -14.48
C VAL A 22 -3.76 -5.49 -14.35
N GLN A 23 -2.97 -5.51 -15.39
CA GLN A 23 -1.71 -4.77 -15.47
C GLN A 23 -2.00 -3.37 -16.01
N ILE A 24 -1.66 -2.35 -15.20
CA ILE A 24 -1.82 -0.94 -15.56
C ILE A 24 -0.53 -0.44 -16.20
N ASP A 25 0.61 -0.79 -15.60
CA ASP A 25 1.95 -0.43 -16.05
C ASP A 25 2.92 -1.52 -15.62
N THR A 26 4.19 -1.43 -15.96
CA THR A 26 5.22 -2.43 -15.70
C THR A 26 5.30 -2.86 -14.22
N ASN A 27 5.17 -1.91 -13.31
CA ASN A 27 5.23 -2.16 -11.85
C ASN A 27 3.95 -1.71 -11.14
N PHE A 28 2.82 -1.70 -11.86
CA PHE A 28 1.57 -1.21 -11.32
C PHE A 28 0.41 -2.06 -11.86
N GLN A 29 -0.24 -2.80 -10.96
CA GLN A 29 -1.34 -3.71 -11.26
C GLN A 29 -2.52 -3.42 -10.34
N TYR A 30 -3.64 -4.07 -10.61
CA TYR A 30 -4.84 -4.00 -9.79
C TYR A 30 -5.35 -5.42 -9.50
N GLY A 31 -5.62 -5.68 -8.23
CA GLY A 31 -6.27 -6.91 -7.78
C GLY A 31 -7.76 -6.67 -7.53
N HIS A 32 -8.32 -7.27 -6.48
CA HIS A 32 -9.68 -6.98 -6.03
C HIS A 32 -9.64 -5.85 -4.99
N PHE A 33 -9.98 -4.62 -5.42
CA PHE A 33 -10.03 -3.39 -4.61
C PHE A 33 -8.65 -2.84 -4.18
N TRP A 34 -7.56 -3.50 -4.53
CA TRP A 34 -6.22 -3.07 -4.17
C TRP A 34 -5.39 -2.78 -5.41
N TYR A 35 -4.71 -1.65 -5.41
CA TYR A 35 -3.59 -1.43 -6.30
C TYR A 35 -2.39 -2.23 -5.78
N LEU A 36 -1.68 -2.86 -6.69
CA LEU A 36 -0.52 -3.69 -6.38
C LEU A 36 0.70 -3.07 -7.06
N LEU A 37 1.68 -2.67 -6.27
CA LEU A 37 2.89 -1.99 -6.74
C LEU A 37 4.10 -2.91 -6.60
N GLY A 38 4.92 -2.92 -7.65
CA GLY A 38 6.09 -3.77 -7.77
C GLY A 38 5.96 -4.73 -8.96
N PRO A 39 6.91 -5.66 -9.10
CA PRO A 39 6.88 -6.63 -10.20
C PRO A 39 5.60 -7.47 -10.19
N VAL A 40 5.11 -7.82 -11.37
CA VAL A 40 3.87 -8.61 -11.53
C VAL A 40 3.95 -9.94 -10.78
N GLU A 41 5.11 -10.58 -10.82
CA GLU A 41 5.33 -11.89 -10.19
C GLU A 41 5.32 -11.79 -8.65
N LYS A 42 5.71 -10.64 -8.11
CA LYS A 42 5.79 -10.43 -6.67
C LYS A 42 5.57 -8.95 -6.33
N PRO A 43 4.31 -8.50 -6.27
CA PRO A 43 4.03 -7.14 -5.81
C PRO A 43 4.56 -6.91 -4.39
N ILE A 44 5.13 -5.72 -4.18
CA ILE A 44 5.76 -5.34 -2.90
C ILE A 44 4.76 -4.65 -1.97
N LEU A 45 3.87 -3.85 -2.55
CA LEU A 45 2.88 -3.08 -1.81
C LEU A 45 1.47 -3.35 -2.30
N ALA A 46 0.54 -3.48 -1.36
CA ALA A 46 -0.88 -3.31 -1.64
C ALA A 46 -1.31 -1.92 -1.16
N ALA A 47 -2.04 -1.18 -1.98
CA ALA A 47 -2.40 0.19 -1.67
C ALA A 47 -3.83 0.55 -2.11
N ALA A 48 -4.42 1.48 -1.39
CA ALA A 48 -5.67 2.14 -1.77
C ALA A 48 -5.42 3.64 -1.83
N PHE A 49 -5.95 4.27 -2.86
CA PHE A 49 -5.80 5.70 -3.11
C PHE A 49 -7.17 6.37 -3.15
N GLY A 50 -7.20 7.63 -2.73
CA GLY A 50 -8.40 8.46 -2.82
C GLY A 50 -8.08 9.88 -3.23
N ASN A 51 -9.08 10.56 -3.81
CA ASN A 51 -8.97 11.98 -4.15
C ASN A 51 -8.57 12.80 -2.92
N GLY A 52 -7.71 13.76 -3.12
CA GLY A 52 -7.20 14.62 -2.06
C GLY A 52 -5.89 14.14 -1.43
N GLY A 53 -5.32 13.03 -1.91
CA GLY A 53 -4.10 12.46 -1.37
C GLY A 53 -4.33 11.44 -0.26
N GLN A 54 -5.51 10.84 -0.19
CA GLN A 54 -5.78 9.74 0.73
C GLN A 54 -4.93 8.53 0.35
N ARG A 55 -4.31 7.89 1.32
CA ARG A 55 -3.49 6.72 1.06
C ARG A 55 -3.51 5.73 2.22
N LEU A 56 -3.76 4.48 1.89
CA LEU A 56 -3.48 3.32 2.73
C LEU A 56 -2.47 2.46 1.97
N SER A 57 -1.36 2.12 2.61
CA SER A 57 -0.35 1.24 2.02
C SER A 57 0.02 0.13 2.99
N ILE A 58 0.13 -1.07 2.48
CA ILE A 58 0.50 -2.26 3.24
C ILE A 58 1.74 -2.87 2.59
N ASN A 59 2.84 -2.91 3.34
CA ASN A 59 4.05 -3.66 2.99
C ASN A 59 4.16 -4.86 3.92
N ALA A 60 3.76 -6.03 3.44
CA ALA A 60 3.75 -7.24 4.25
C ALA A 60 5.16 -7.71 4.63
N GLU A 61 6.13 -7.57 3.73
CA GLU A 61 7.52 -7.96 4.00
C GLU A 61 8.15 -7.13 5.12
N LYS A 62 7.76 -5.87 5.23
CA LYS A 62 8.26 -4.95 6.27
C LYS A 62 7.35 -4.88 7.48
N SER A 63 6.24 -5.61 7.48
CA SER A 63 5.20 -5.50 8.51
C SER A 63 4.78 -4.05 8.77
N LEU A 64 4.68 -3.27 7.71
CA LEU A 64 4.42 -1.84 7.77
C LEU A 64 3.07 -1.50 7.12
N VAL A 65 2.23 -0.82 7.87
CA VAL A 65 0.99 -0.20 7.36
C VAL A 65 1.12 1.30 7.54
N THR A 66 0.89 2.04 6.46
CA THR A 66 0.85 3.51 6.52
C THR A 66 -0.52 4.01 6.09
N VAL A 67 -1.05 4.97 6.83
CA VAL A 67 -2.33 5.63 6.53
C VAL A 67 -2.10 7.13 6.53
N ILE A 68 -2.49 7.80 5.44
CA ILE A 68 -2.39 9.25 5.32
C ILE A 68 -3.76 9.79 4.90
N PHE A 69 -4.25 10.75 5.66
CA PHE A 69 -5.39 11.58 5.29
C PHE A 69 -4.88 12.93 4.83
N SER A 70 -5.42 13.41 3.72
CA SER A 70 -5.02 14.69 3.14
C SER A 70 -6.23 15.42 2.58
N GLY A 71 -6.17 16.75 2.56
CA GLY A 71 -7.25 17.61 2.10
C GLY A 71 -7.02 18.25 0.72
N ASN A 72 -6.09 17.74 -0.09
CA ASN A 72 -5.72 18.30 -1.39
C ASN A 72 -6.70 17.88 -2.51
N TYR A 73 -7.98 18.01 -2.24
CA TYR A 73 -9.03 17.58 -3.19
C TYR A 73 -8.94 18.30 -4.53
N ASN A 74 -9.10 17.53 -5.60
CA ASN A 74 -9.07 18.03 -6.98
C ASN A 74 -7.77 18.73 -7.37
N GLN A 75 -6.66 18.33 -6.76
CA GLN A 75 -5.30 18.80 -7.05
C GLN A 75 -4.51 17.66 -7.69
N PRO A 76 -4.54 17.49 -9.01
CA PRO A 76 -3.93 16.32 -9.68
C PRO A 76 -2.44 16.13 -9.41
N GLU A 77 -1.70 17.23 -9.19
CA GLU A 77 -0.27 17.19 -8.93
C GLU A 77 0.07 16.73 -7.50
N ASP A 78 -0.87 16.78 -6.59
CA ASP A 78 -0.62 16.53 -5.16
C ASP A 78 -0.78 15.05 -4.76
N TRP A 79 -1.13 14.18 -5.69
CA TRP A 79 -1.23 12.76 -5.41
C TRP A 79 0.09 12.11 -4.98
N LYS A 80 1.21 12.75 -5.32
CA LYS A 80 2.56 12.31 -4.95
C LYS A 80 2.96 12.67 -3.51
N LEU A 81 2.29 13.63 -2.89
CA LEU A 81 2.66 14.12 -1.56
C LEU A 81 2.66 13.02 -0.49
N PRO A 82 1.66 12.15 -0.39
CA PRO A 82 1.68 11.04 0.57
C PRO A 82 2.87 10.10 0.35
N ILE A 83 3.25 9.86 -0.90
CA ILE A 83 4.40 9.03 -1.24
C ILE A 83 5.68 9.67 -0.70
N LYS A 84 5.85 10.98 -0.93
CA LYS A 84 7.01 11.73 -0.42
C LYS A 84 7.08 11.71 1.11
N VAL A 85 5.96 11.86 1.79
CA VAL A 85 5.92 11.76 3.25
C VAL A 85 6.42 10.39 3.72
N ILE A 86 5.98 9.32 3.07
CA ILE A 86 6.41 7.96 3.42
C ILE A 86 7.90 7.78 3.14
N GLU A 87 8.37 8.15 1.95
CA GLU A 87 9.73 7.87 1.51
C GLU A 87 10.77 8.79 2.16
N ASP A 88 10.46 10.07 2.32
CA ASP A 88 11.42 11.07 2.77
C ASP A 88 11.47 11.23 4.30
N TYR A 89 10.40 10.84 5.00
CA TYR A 89 10.28 11.05 6.45
C TYR A 89 10.03 9.75 7.21
N ILE A 90 9.00 8.99 6.87
CA ILE A 90 8.61 7.80 7.65
C ILE A 90 9.65 6.70 7.53
N VAL A 91 9.99 6.29 6.31
CA VAL A 91 10.92 5.18 6.08
C VAL A 91 12.32 5.47 6.64
N PRO A 92 12.93 6.65 6.43
CA PRO A 92 14.23 6.96 7.03
C PRO A 92 14.23 6.91 8.56
N GLU A 93 13.19 7.45 9.20
CA GLU A 93 13.10 7.42 10.67
C GLU A 93 12.93 6.00 11.22
N LEU A 94 12.14 5.16 10.55
CA LEU A 94 12.00 3.76 10.94
C LEU A 94 13.30 2.97 10.77
N ARG A 95 14.08 3.27 9.73
CA ARG A 95 15.43 2.67 9.55
C ARG A 95 16.38 3.08 10.67
N LYS A 96 16.44 4.37 11.02
CA LYS A 96 17.24 4.88 12.15
C LYS A 96 16.85 4.19 13.46
N ALA A 97 15.58 3.93 13.67
CA ALA A 97 15.05 3.26 14.86
C ALA A 97 15.24 1.74 14.83
N GLY A 98 15.83 1.16 13.78
CA GLY A 98 16.00 -0.28 13.64
C GLY A 98 14.70 -1.04 13.40
N LYS A 99 13.65 -0.37 12.88
CA LYS A 99 12.34 -0.98 12.62
C LYS A 99 12.18 -1.48 11.18
N LEU A 100 13.03 -1.07 10.28
CA LEU A 100 13.08 -1.53 8.89
C LEU A 100 14.48 -2.01 8.51
#